data_32964379443d4443c856fc2f8c460e63
#
_entry.id   32964379443d4443c856fc2f8c460e63
#
_cell.length_a   1.000
_cell.length_b   1.000
_cell.length_c   1.000
_cell.angle_alpha   90.00
_cell.angle_beta   90.00
_cell.angle_gamma   90.00
#
_symmetry.space_group_name_H-M   'P 1'
#
loop_
_entity.id
_entity.type
_entity.pdbx_description
1 polymer ?
#
loop_
_entity_poly.entity_id
_entity_poly.type
_entity_poly.pdbx_seq_one_letter_code
_entity_poly.pdbx_strand_id
1 'polypeptide(L)'
;MKERLLDLLACPTCGGDILLAYASKYDEHEIIEGVLTCKKCSREYKVVRGVPRFADLGKIEEDKAETAENFGWQWTHFTQEDPKYNDQFLGWLQPVTPDFFAGKIVLEGGCGKGRHTKLAAEWGAKEVIGIDLGDGVESAFAVTRNLPNAHIVQCDIFKLPFKKVFDYAFSVGVLHHTPDPKKAFTSLASKVVKGGYISAWVYGAENNEWITRYVNPVRESFTSKISQPVLYQLSKLPTLSLFLTTKLVYRPANVAAKPIANKLFYNDYLNHLGTFGWREQHNIVFDHLVAPTAFYISKDDFETWWDDIKADDVEIIWHNRNSWCGFGRLG
;
A
#
# COMPACT_ATOMS: atom_id res chain seq x y z
N MET A 1 9.05 17.52 -6.02
CA MET A 1 8.97 16.70 -7.27
C MET A 1 10.25 16.89 -8.08
N LYS A 2 10.90 15.81 -8.47
CA LYS A 2 12.06 15.82 -9.40
C LYS A 2 11.58 15.92 -10.85
N GLU A 3 12.24 16.73 -11.68
CA GLU A 3 11.80 16.96 -13.08
C GLU A 3 11.77 15.71 -13.94
N ARG A 4 12.68 14.76 -13.70
CA ARG A 4 12.73 13.49 -14.45
C ARG A 4 11.49 12.59 -14.25
N LEU A 5 10.65 12.85 -13.24
CA LEU A 5 9.34 12.20 -13.14
C LEU A 5 8.45 12.51 -14.37
N LEU A 6 8.62 13.66 -15.01
CA LEU A 6 7.86 14.04 -16.22
C LEU A 6 8.00 13.03 -17.35
N ASP A 7 9.14 12.38 -17.48
CA ASP A 7 9.40 11.38 -18.53
C ASP A 7 8.50 10.13 -18.38
N LEU A 8 8.04 9.84 -17.15
CA LEU A 8 7.20 8.70 -16.80
C LEU A 8 5.72 9.03 -16.81
N LEU A 9 5.37 10.33 -16.72
CA LEU A 9 3.98 10.77 -16.60
C LEU A 9 3.24 10.75 -17.95
N ALA A 10 1.93 10.48 -17.87
CA ALA A 10 0.95 10.66 -18.95
C ALA A 10 -0.35 11.18 -18.36
N CYS A 11 -1.08 12.00 -19.13
CA CYS A 11 -2.37 12.51 -18.71
C CYS A 11 -3.38 11.37 -18.45
N PRO A 12 -3.96 11.24 -17.26
CA PRO A 12 -4.90 10.16 -16.95
C PRO A 12 -6.22 10.27 -17.72
N THR A 13 -6.48 11.44 -18.36
CA THR A 13 -7.70 11.68 -19.12
C THR A 13 -7.55 11.33 -20.60
N CYS A 14 -6.40 11.63 -21.22
CA CYS A 14 -6.25 11.50 -22.68
C CYS A 14 -4.96 10.80 -23.12
N GLY A 15 -4.11 10.37 -22.18
CA GLY A 15 -2.84 9.70 -22.46
C GLY A 15 -1.74 10.62 -23.03
N GLY A 16 -1.96 11.96 -23.15
CA GLY A 16 -0.98 12.89 -23.67
C GLY A 16 0.17 13.13 -22.69
N ASP A 17 1.32 13.60 -23.20
CA ASP A 17 2.47 13.95 -22.38
C ASP A 17 2.16 15.08 -21.41
N ILE A 18 2.77 14.98 -20.23
CA ILE A 18 2.70 15.99 -19.17
C ILE A 18 3.98 16.83 -19.22
N LEU A 19 3.81 18.15 -19.21
CA LEU A 19 4.89 19.13 -19.18
C LEU A 19 4.80 19.99 -17.93
N LEU A 20 5.93 20.54 -17.49
CA LEU A 20 5.97 21.60 -16.51
C LEU A 20 5.53 22.91 -17.20
N ALA A 21 4.38 23.47 -16.80
CA ALA A 21 3.95 24.77 -17.30
C ALA A 21 4.74 25.88 -16.62
N TYR A 22 4.84 25.84 -15.29
CA TYR A 22 5.74 26.70 -14.52
C TYR A 22 5.97 26.11 -13.12
N ALA A 23 7.08 26.51 -12.49
CA ALA A 23 7.34 26.29 -11.08
C ALA A 23 7.44 27.64 -10.37
N SER A 24 6.67 27.79 -9.29
CA SER A 24 6.69 29.01 -8.46
C SER A 24 7.63 28.90 -7.27
N LYS A 25 8.00 27.67 -6.88
CA LYS A 25 8.92 27.41 -5.77
C LYS A 25 9.75 26.17 -6.02
N TYR A 26 11.06 26.32 -5.85
CA TYR A 26 12.04 25.23 -5.81
C TYR A 26 12.65 25.09 -4.42
N ASP A 27 13.09 23.89 -4.05
CA ASP A 27 13.96 23.60 -2.94
C ASP A 27 15.06 22.69 -3.46
N GLU A 28 16.31 23.19 -3.56
CA GLU A 28 17.42 22.57 -4.28
C GLU A 28 17.03 22.23 -5.74
N HIS A 29 16.87 20.95 -6.04
CA HIS A 29 16.50 20.42 -7.37
C HIS A 29 15.06 19.90 -7.43
N GLU A 30 14.25 20.19 -6.41
CA GLU A 30 12.87 19.74 -6.29
C GLU A 30 11.90 20.88 -6.57
N ILE A 31 10.95 20.66 -7.47
CA ILE A 31 9.78 21.53 -7.63
C ILE A 31 8.88 21.31 -6.42
N ILE A 32 8.69 22.35 -5.61
CA ILE A 32 7.84 22.33 -4.42
C ILE A 32 6.43 22.82 -4.74
N GLU A 33 6.33 23.92 -5.49
CA GLU A 33 5.06 24.46 -5.95
C GLU A 33 5.15 24.73 -7.45
N GLY A 34 4.11 24.33 -8.20
CA GLY A 34 4.07 24.51 -9.64
C GLY A 34 2.79 23.99 -10.28
N VAL A 35 2.75 24.07 -11.59
CA VAL A 35 1.66 23.55 -12.40
C VAL A 35 2.22 22.73 -13.55
N LEU A 36 1.68 21.55 -13.70
CA LEU A 36 1.88 20.66 -14.83
C LEU A 36 0.73 20.82 -15.81
N THR A 37 0.99 20.68 -17.10
CA THR A 37 -0.04 20.77 -18.15
C THR A 37 0.05 19.60 -19.11
N CYS A 38 -1.10 19.12 -19.58
CA CYS A 38 -1.16 18.11 -20.62
C CYS A 38 -1.00 18.77 -22.00
N LYS A 39 -0.02 18.32 -22.76
CA LYS A 39 0.26 18.81 -24.12
C LYS A 39 -0.92 18.61 -25.10
N LYS A 40 -1.77 17.59 -24.88
CA LYS A 40 -2.85 17.21 -25.79
C LYS A 40 -4.20 17.86 -25.45
N CYS A 41 -4.58 17.91 -24.16
CA CYS A 41 -5.90 18.41 -23.74
C CYS A 41 -5.84 19.65 -22.84
N SER A 42 -4.64 20.22 -22.64
CA SER A 42 -4.39 21.43 -21.84
C SER A 42 -4.89 21.37 -20.41
N ARG A 43 -5.20 20.15 -19.88
CA ARG A 43 -5.61 19.99 -18.49
C ARG A 43 -4.42 20.27 -17.58
N GLU A 44 -4.65 21.01 -16.52
CA GLU A 44 -3.65 21.38 -15.56
C GLU A 44 -3.73 20.51 -14.31
N TYR A 45 -2.56 20.27 -13.69
CA TYR A 45 -2.37 19.53 -12.44
C TYR A 45 -1.39 20.30 -11.57
N LYS A 46 -1.74 20.49 -10.30
CA LYS A 46 -0.88 21.21 -9.36
C LYS A 46 0.24 20.33 -8.82
N VAL A 47 1.40 20.91 -8.58
CA VAL A 47 2.42 20.38 -7.68
C VAL A 47 2.31 21.15 -6.38
N VAL A 48 2.03 20.47 -5.28
CA VAL A 48 1.84 21.07 -3.96
C VAL A 48 2.76 20.34 -2.97
N ARG A 49 3.59 21.09 -2.26
CA ARG A 49 4.57 20.57 -1.30
C ARG A 49 5.45 19.45 -1.89
N GLY A 50 5.84 19.60 -3.14
CA GLY A 50 6.69 18.65 -3.84
C GLY A 50 6.00 17.44 -4.44
N VAL A 51 4.67 17.30 -4.29
CA VAL A 51 3.88 16.16 -4.77
C VAL A 51 2.93 16.61 -5.88
N PRO A 52 3.01 16.05 -7.11
CA PRO A 52 2.04 16.29 -8.15
C PRO A 52 0.69 15.64 -7.82
N ARG A 53 -0.40 16.42 -8.03
CA ARG A 53 -1.77 16.08 -7.64
C ARG A 53 -2.61 15.79 -8.89
N PHE A 54 -2.83 14.51 -9.17
CA PHE A 54 -3.68 14.05 -10.27
C PHE A 54 -5.09 13.66 -9.81
N ALA A 55 -5.29 13.49 -8.50
CA ALA A 55 -6.60 13.25 -7.91
C ALA A 55 -7.33 14.59 -7.67
N ASP A 56 -8.60 14.65 -8.06
CA ASP A 56 -9.53 15.71 -7.68
C ASP A 56 -10.38 15.19 -6.51
N LEU A 57 -9.91 15.42 -5.29
CA LEU A 57 -10.53 14.88 -4.06
C LEU A 57 -11.99 15.34 -3.91
N GLY A 58 -12.38 16.49 -4.51
CA GLY A 58 -13.77 16.97 -4.52
C GLY A 58 -14.71 16.22 -5.47
N LYS A 59 -14.18 15.30 -6.29
CA LYS A 59 -14.95 14.52 -7.29
C LYS A 59 -14.76 13.00 -7.13
N ILE A 60 -14.22 12.56 -5.99
CA ILE A 60 -14.02 11.15 -5.70
C ILE A 60 -15.29 10.61 -5.05
N GLU A 61 -15.58 9.34 -5.28
CA GLU A 61 -16.64 8.60 -4.60
C GLU A 61 -16.44 8.67 -3.08
N GLU A 62 -17.53 8.85 -2.32
CA GLU A 62 -17.49 9.10 -0.87
C GLU A 62 -16.71 8.02 -0.11
N ASP A 63 -16.91 6.74 -0.45
CA ASP A 63 -16.22 5.60 0.18
C ASP A 63 -14.69 5.65 0.00
N LYS A 64 -14.23 6.11 -1.17
CA LYS A 64 -12.79 6.29 -1.43
C LYS A 64 -12.22 7.46 -0.65
N ALA A 65 -13.00 8.56 -0.56
CA ALA A 65 -12.58 9.76 0.17
C ALA A 65 -12.44 9.45 1.66
N GLU A 66 -13.41 8.75 2.26
CA GLU A 66 -13.40 8.33 3.65
C GLU A 66 -12.23 7.37 3.94
N THR A 67 -12.00 6.39 3.06
CA THR A 67 -10.86 5.47 3.17
C THR A 67 -9.53 6.22 3.13
N ALA A 68 -9.37 7.17 2.18
CA ALA A 68 -8.16 7.97 2.03
C ALA A 68 -7.93 8.91 3.24
N GLU A 69 -8.98 9.49 3.81
CA GLU A 69 -8.91 10.33 5.00
C GLU A 69 -8.47 9.52 6.23
N ASN A 70 -9.11 8.37 6.47
CA ASN A 70 -8.85 7.51 7.62
C ASN A 70 -7.42 7.00 7.62
N PHE A 71 -6.94 6.47 6.50
CA PHE A 71 -5.56 6.01 6.37
C PHE A 71 -4.56 7.19 6.35
N GLY A 72 -4.91 8.31 5.74
CA GLY A 72 -4.09 9.54 5.77
C GLY A 72 -3.82 9.99 7.21
N TRP A 73 -4.86 10.00 8.07
CA TRP A 73 -4.71 10.28 9.49
C TRP A 73 -3.81 9.25 10.19
N GLN A 74 -4.00 7.97 9.94
CA GLN A 74 -3.21 6.88 10.51
C GLN A 74 -1.71 7.08 10.21
N TRP A 75 -1.36 7.33 8.95
CA TRP A 75 0.02 7.48 8.51
C TRP A 75 0.72 8.73 9.03
N THR A 76 -0.03 9.75 9.43
CA THR A 76 0.54 10.94 10.11
C THR A 76 0.77 10.72 11.59
N HIS A 77 0.10 9.76 12.22
CA HIS A 77 0.18 9.48 13.66
C HIS A 77 1.08 8.28 14.02
N PHE A 78 1.13 7.27 13.17
CA PHE A 78 2.01 6.10 13.34
C PHE A 78 3.29 6.25 12.50
N THR A 79 4.12 7.22 12.84
CA THR A 79 5.30 7.61 12.05
C THR A 79 6.54 6.76 12.29
N GLN A 80 6.57 5.92 13.35
CA GLN A 80 7.77 5.19 13.72
C GLN A 80 8.13 4.09 12.71
N GLU A 81 9.44 3.88 12.54
CA GLU A 81 10.01 2.77 11.79
C GLU A 81 10.42 1.64 12.76
N ASP A 82 10.12 0.39 12.42
CA ASP A 82 10.59 -0.82 13.11
C ASP A 82 11.62 -1.51 12.19
N PRO A 83 12.79 -1.92 12.70
CA PRO A 83 13.79 -2.66 11.91
C PRO A 83 13.25 -3.92 11.20
N LYS A 84 12.16 -4.49 11.72
CA LYS A 84 11.50 -5.67 11.14
C LYS A 84 10.66 -5.38 9.90
N TYR A 85 10.48 -4.11 9.54
CA TYR A 85 9.71 -3.76 8.35
C TYR A 85 10.34 -4.28 7.06
N ASN A 86 11.67 -4.44 7.00
CA ASN A 86 12.34 -5.06 5.86
C ASN A 86 11.89 -6.51 5.70
N ASP A 87 11.97 -7.31 6.75
CA ASP A 87 11.58 -8.72 6.72
C ASP A 87 10.08 -8.88 6.47
N GLN A 88 9.27 -7.98 7.06
CA GLN A 88 7.82 -7.95 6.86
C GLN A 88 7.48 -7.65 5.39
N PHE A 89 8.11 -6.65 4.80
CA PHE A 89 7.89 -6.27 3.40
C PHE A 89 8.27 -7.38 2.44
N LEU A 90 9.46 -7.99 2.62
CA LEU A 90 9.87 -9.14 1.82
C LEU A 90 8.95 -10.35 2.03
N GLY A 91 8.46 -10.55 3.25
CA GLY A 91 7.47 -11.59 3.55
C GLY A 91 6.17 -11.43 2.76
N TRP A 92 5.75 -10.19 2.49
CA TRP A 92 4.55 -9.88 1.71
C TRP A 92 4.76 -9.92 0.19
N LEU A 93 6.01 -9.80 -0.26
CA LEU A 93 6.36 -9.79 -1.68
C LEU A 93 6.99 -11.11 -2.17
N GLN A 94 6.99 -12.17 -1.36
CA GLN A 94 7.55 -13.45 -1.79
C GLN A 94 7.12 -13.81 -3.22
N PRO A 95 8.07 -14.29 -4.07
CA PRO A 95 9.47 -14.68 -3.78
C PRO A 95 10.50 -13.54 -3.99
N VAL A 96 10.08 -12.29 -4.04
CA VAL A 96 10.94 -11.13 -4.33
C VAL A 96 12.01 -10.94 -3.24
N THR A 97 13.25 -10.66 -3.67
CA THR A 97 14.39 -10.31 -2.82
C THR A 97 14.83 -8.87 -3.04
N PRO A 98 15.65 -8.27 -2.16
CA PRO A 98 16.15 -6.91 -2.37
C PRO A 98 16.84 -6.70 -3.73
N ASP A 99 17.66 -7.66 -4.18
CA ASP A 99 18.38 -7.58 -5.45
C ASP A 99 17.46 -7.56 -6.67
N PHE A 100 16.21 -8.04 -6.52
CA PHE A 100 15.22 -8.00 -7.58
C PHE A 100 14.87 -6.58 -8.02
N PHE A 101 14.98 -5.60 -7.13
CA PHE A 101 14.68 -4.20 -7.43
C PHE A 101 15.76 -3.52 -8.27
N ALA A 102 17.00 -4.04 -8.24
CA ALA A 102 18.14 -3.39 -8.87
C ALA A 102 17.91 -3.06 -10.35
N GLY A 103 18.10 -1.80 -10.71
CA GLY A 103 17.99 -1.28 -12.07
C GLY A 103 16.59 -1.17 -12.65
N LYS A 104 15.52 -1.55 -11.92
CA LYS A 104 14.12 -1.53 -12.39
C LYS A 104 13.44 -0.19 -12.17
N ILE A 105 12.49 0.14 -13.04
CA ILE A 105 11.49 1.19 -12.83
C ILE A 105 10.30 0.53 -12.13
N VAL A 106 10.00 0.98 -10.91
CA VAL A 106 9.07 0.33 -9.99
C VAL A 106 7.87 1.23 -9.67
N LEU A 107 6.66 0.66 -9.63
CA LEU A 107 5.43 1.32 -9.22
C LEU A 107 4.90 0.68 -7.94
N GLU A 108 4.72 1.46 -6.88
CA GLU A 108 4.00 1.06 -5.67
C GLU A 108 2.59 1.65 -5.68
N GLY A 109 1.58 0.78 -5.63
CA GLY A 109 0.17 1.15 -5.50
C GLY A 109 -0.27 1.24 -4.04
N GLY A 110 -0.56 2.46 -3.54
CA GLY A 110 -0.91 2.72 -2.14
C GLY A 110 0.32 2.80 -1.24
N CYS A 111 1.15 3.82 -1.43
CA CYS A 111 2.42 3.93 -0.70
C CYS A 111 2.28 4.39 0.77
N GLY A 112 1.10 4.89 1.17
CA GLY A 112 0.84 5.37 2.52
C GLY A 112 1.90 6.40 2.95
N LYS A 113 2.66 6.07 4.00
CA LYS A 113 3.77 6.90 4.50
C LYS A 113 5.11 6.71 3.76
N GLY A 114 5.15 5.95 2.66
CA GLY A 114 6.32 5.81 1.78
C GLY A 114 7.41 4.86 2.25
N ARG A 115 7.17 4.00 3.25
CA ARG A 115 8.20 3.10 3.78
C ARG A 115 8.69 2.06 2.77
N HIS A 116 7.80 1.49 1.98
CA HIS A 116 8.17 0.50 0.97
C HIS A 116 8.78 1.15 -0.26
N THR A 117 8.29 2.34 -0.66
CA THR A 117 8.93 3.18 -1.69
C THR A 117 10.39 3.47 -1.32
N LYS A 118 10.65 3.84 -0.05
CA LYS A 118 12.00 4.08 0.47
C LYS A 118 12.87 2.83 0.34
N LEU A 119 12.40 1.69 0.84
CA LEU A 119 13.14 0.43 0.79
C LEU A 119 13.48 0.01 -0.65
N ALA A 120 12.50 0.06 -1.56
CA ALA A 120 12.72 -0.27 -2.96
C ALA A 120 13.76 0.66 -3.62
N ALA A 121 13.77 1.95 -3.27
CA ALA A 121 14.77 2.90 -3.73
C ALA A 121 16.18 2.60 -3.17
N GLU A 122 16.28 2.28 -1.87
CA GLU A 122 17.52 1.90 -1.20
C GLU A 122 18.08 0.57 -1.71
N TRP A 123 17.23 -0.35 -2.18
CA TRP A 123 17.63 -1.62 -2.80
C TRP A 123 18.02 -1.51 -4.28
N GLY A 124 18.26 -0.28 -4.74
CA GLY A 124 18.88 -0.02 -6.03
C GLY A 124 17.93 0.00 -7.22
N ALA A 125 16.64 0.19 -7.02
CA ALA A 125 15.73 0.47 -8.13
C ALA A 125 16.22 1.70 -8.91
N LYS A 126 16.06 1.67 -10.24
CA LYS A 126 16.43 2.80 -11.11
C LYS A 126 15.54 4.02 -10.80
N GLU A 127 14.25 3.81 -10.70
CA GLU A 127 13.24 4.76 -10.26
C GLU A 127 12.16 4.03 -9.48
N VAL A 128 11.65 4.62 -8.40
CA VAL A 128 10.48 4.12 -7.67
C VAL A 128 9.45 5.21 -7.59
N ILE A 129 8.23 4.90 -7.99
CA ILE A 129 7.09 5.79 -7.91
C ILE A 129 6.09 5.21 -6.91
N GLY A 130 5.95 5.88 -5.76
CA GLY A 130 4.89 5.59 -4.79
C GLY A 130 3.65 6.43 -5.09
N ILE A 131 2.50 5.78 -5.20
CA ILE A 131 1.23 6.49 -5.36
C ILE A 131 0.32 6.26 -4.16
N ASP A 132 -0.43 7.29 -3.80
CA ASP A 132 -1.53 7.19 -2.84
C ASP A 132 -2.64 8.19 -3.19
N LEU A 133 -3.85 7.94 -2.70
CA LEU A 133 -4.98 8.84 -2.88
C LEU A 133 -5.06 9.88 -1.76
N GLY A 134 -4.69 9.48 -0.55
CA GLY A 134 -4.81 10.27 0.68
C GLY A 134 -3.63 11.19 0.94
N ASP A 135 -3.73 11.92 2.05
CA ASP A 135 -2.71 12.87 2.50
C ASP A 135 -1.44 12.19 3.06
N GLY A 136 -1.42 10.87 3.16
CA GLY A 136 -0.20 10.09 3.44
C GLY A 136 0.97 10.41 2.51
N VAL A 137 0.70 10.90 1.30
CA VAL A 137 1.70 11.37 0.33
C VAL A 137 2.63 12.46 0.89
N GLU A 138 2.17 13.25 1.85
CA GLU A 138 3.01 14.27 2.51
C GLU A 138 4.11 13.61 3.34
N SER A 139 3.72 12.61 4.14
CA SER A 139 4.66 11.82 4.93
C SER A 139 5.59 11.01 4.02
N ALA A 140 5.06 10.42 2.95
CA ALA A 140 5.83 9.68 1.96
C ALA A 140 6.88 10.56 1.29
N PHE A 141 6.52 11.79 0.88
CA PHE A 141 7.46 12.73 0.30
C PHE A 141 8.55 13.13 1.30
N ALA A 142 8.18 13.42 2.55
CA ALA A 142 9.15 13.78 3.58
C ALA A 142 10.20 12.67 3.84
N VAL A 143 9.78 11.40 3.80
CA VAL A 143 10.64 10.23 4.02
C VAL A 143 11.53 9.92 2.81
N THR A 144 11.07 10.22 1.59
CA THR A 144 11.74 9.80 0.34
C THR A 144 12.45 10.93 -0.40
N ARG A 145 12.24 12.21 -0.05
CA ARG A 145 12.76 13.37 -0.80
C ARG A 145 14.27 13.34 -1.04
N ASN A 146 15.05 12.86 -0.06
CA ASN A 146 16.51 12.81 -0.14
C ASN A 146 17.02 11.63 -1.00
N LEU A 147 16.15 10.71 -1.42
CA LEU A 147 16.49 9.61 -2.31
C LEU A 147 16.38 10.08 -3.76
N PRO A 148 17.48 10.05 -4.53
CA PRO A 148 17.48 10.62 -5.87
C PRO A 148 16.55 9.89 -6.83
N ASN A 149 16.21 8.65 -6.58
CA ASN A 149 15.43 7.72 -7.42
C ASN A 149 14.00 7.47 -6.91
N ALA A 150 13.53 8.20 -5.88
CA ALA A 150 12.18 8.05 -5.35
C ALA A 150 11.28 9.23 -5.71
N HIS A 151 10.03 8.94 -6.05
CA HIS A 151 9.00 9.91 -6.43
C HIS A 151 7.69 9.57 -5.77
N ILE A 152 6.94 10.58 -5.34
CA ILE A 152 5.60 10.43 -4.77
C ILE A 152 4.60 11.18 -5.62
N VAL A 153 3.46 10.55 -5.90
CA VAL A 153 2.37 11.10 -6.73
C VAL A 153 1.02 10.87 -6.05
N GLN A 154 0.20 11.90 -5.93
CA GLN A 154 -1.18 11.73 -5.47
C GLN A 154 -2.10 11.46 -6.65
N CYS A 155 -2.66 10.26 -6.69
CA CYS A 155 -3.61 9.87 -7.73
C CYS A 155 -4.54 8.73 -7.28
N ASP A 156 -5.64 8.57 -8.00
CA ASP A 156 -6.52 7.40 -7.88
C ASP A 156 -5.86 6.19 -8.59
N ILE A 157 -5.75 5.07 -7.90
CA ILE A 157 -5.20 3.81 -8.43
C ILE A 157 -5.95 3.33 -9.69
N PHE A 158 -7.21 3.74 -9.87
CA PHE A 158 -8.02 3.44 -11.06
C PHE A 158 -7.75 4.38 -12.25
N LYS A 159 -7.00 5.49 -12.03
CA LYS A 159 -6.70 6.54 -13.04
C LYS A 159 -5.23 6.93 -12.99
N LEU A 160 -4.36 5.96 -13.24
CA LEU A 160 -2.91 6.13 -13.12
C LEU A 160 -2.35 7.10 -14.16
N PRO A 161 -1.64 8.17 -13.73
CA PRO A 161 -1.09 9.19 -14.61
C PRO A 161 0.28 8.79 -15.19
N PHE A 162 0.43 7.57 -15.69
CA PHE A 162 1.72 7.04 -16.15
C PHE A 162 1.65 6.43 -17.54
N LYS A 163 2.77 6.48 -18.24
CA LYS A 163 3.06 5.66 -19.42
C LYS A 163 3.16 4.18 -19.01
N LYS A 164 3.14 3.27 -19.98
CA LYS A 164 3.40 1.84 -19.74
C LYS A 164 4.92 1.60 -19.78
N VAL A 165 5.60 1.80 -18.65
CA VAL A 165 7.08 1.85 -18.57
C VAL A 165 7.67 1.09 -17.38
N PHE A 166 6.83 0.52 -16.52
CA PHE A 166 7.30 -0.13 -15.29
C PHE A 166 7.78 -1.54 -15.53
N ASP A 167 8.97 -1.87 -15.04
CA ASP A 167 9.50 -3.24 -15.03
C ASP A 167 8.85 -4.07 -13.94
N TYR A 168 8.40 -3.42 -12.87
CA TYR A 168 7.75 -4.06 -11.74
C TYR A 168 6.71 -3.14 -11.11
N ALA A 169 5.55 -3.71 -10.77
CA ALA A 169 4.56 -3.05 -9.93
C ALA A 169 4.24 -3.91 -8.71
N PHE A 170 3.96 -3.27 -7.57
CA PHE A 170 3.47 -3.99 -6.40
C PHE A 170 2.45 -3.17 -5.62
N SER A 171 1.60 -3.88 -4.87
CA SER A 171 0.67 -3.28 -3.92
C SER A 171 0.54 -4.15 -2.68
N VAL A 172 0.75 -3.55 -1.51
CA VAL A 172 0.77 -4.25 -0.23
C VAL A 172 -0.21 -3.60 0.74
N GLY A 173 -1.24 -4.34 1.13
CA GLY A 173 -2.21 -3.87 2.14
C GLY A 173 -3.18 -2.80 1.65
N VAL A 174 -3.44 -2.70 0.33
CA VAL A 174 -4.23 -1.60 -0.25
C VAL A 174 -5.40 -2.09 -1.07
N LEU A 175 -5.19 -3.04 -1.97
CA LEU A 175 -6.19 -3.42 -2.98
C LEU A 175 -7.53 -3.82 -2.34
N HIS A 176 -7.49 -4.57 -1.27
CA HIS A 176 -8.68 -5.04 -0.55
C HIS A 176 -9.42 -3.93 0.24
N HIS A 177 -8.88 -2.71 0.28
CA HIS A 177 -9.56 -1.52 0.79
C HIS A 177 -10.13 -0.64 -0.33
N THR A 178 -9.96 -1.03 -1.60
CA THR A 178 -10.55 -0.33 -2.73
C THR A 178 -11.94 -0.88 -3.05
N PRO A 179 -12.84 -0.08 -3.68
CA PRO A 179 -14.18 -0.56 -4.07
C PRO A 179 -14.18 -1.76 -5.02
N ASP A 180 -13.11 -1.93 -5.80
CA ASP A 180 -12.95 -3.03 -6.75
C ASP A 180 -11.48 -3.48 -6.75
N PRO A 181 -11.11 -4.42 -5.85
CA PRO A 181 -9.74 -4.90 -5.69
C PRO A 181 -9.11 -5.43 -6.97
N LYS A 182 -9.86 -6.22 -7.75
CA LYS A 182 -9.42 -6.82 -9.00
C LYS A 182 -9.13 -5.76 -10.07
N LYS A 183 -10.00 -4.77 -10.19
CA LYS A 183 -9.81 -3.65 -11.12
C LYS A 183 -8.62 -2.79 -10.73
N ALA A 184 -8.40 -2.55 -9.44
CA ALA A 184 -7.22 -1.83 -8.95
C ALA A 184 -5.93 -2.58 -9.30
N PHE A 185 -5.88 -3.90 -9.11
CA PHE A 185 -4.78 -4.76 -9.53
C PHE A 185 -4.53 -4.68 -11.04
N THR A 186 -5.59 -4.85 -11.84
CA THR A 186 -5.52 -4.76 -13.32
C THR A 186 -5.03 -3.39 -13.79
N SER A 187 -5.43 -2.32 -13.09
CA SER A 187 -4.95 -0.96 -13.37
C SER A 187 -3.44 -0.84 -13.21
N LEU A 188 -2.87 -1.37 -12.11
CA LEU A 188 -1.42 -1.42 -11.90
C LEU A 188 -0.72 -2.24 -12.99
N ALA A 189 -1.23 -3.45 -13.27
CA ALA A 189 -0.71 -4.34 -14.32
C ALA A 189 -0.66 -3.66 -15.69
N SER A 190 -1.64 -2.81 -16.00
CA SER A 190 -1.71 -2.07 -17.28
C SER A 190 -0.52 -1.14 -17.53
N LYS A 191 0.22 -0.76 -16.49
CA LYS A 191 1.39 0.12 -16.57
C LYS A 191 2.72 -0.63 -16.61
N VAL A 192 2.69 -1.93 -16.40
CA VAL A 192 3.86 -2.81 -16.47
C VAL A 192 4.13 -3.18 -17.92
N VAL A 193 5.40 -3.15 -18.32
CA VAL A 193 5.82 -3.52 -19.68
C VAL A 193 5.64 -5.03 -19.91
N LYS A 194 5.64 -5.44 -21.18
CA LYS A 194 5.68 -6.86 -21.53
C LYS A 194 6.96 -7.52 -20.98
N GLY A 195 6.81 -8.66 -20.32
CA GLY A 195 7.90 -9.36 -19.63
C GLY A 195 8.26 -8.77 -18.26
N GLY A 196 7.61 -7.69 -17.84
CA GLY A 196 7.72 -7.15 -16.48
C GLY A 196 6.91 -7.96 -15.47
N TYR A 197 6.97 -7.57 -14.20
CA TYR A 197 6.41 -8.35 -13.10
C TYR A 197 5.41 -7.53 -12.28
N ILE A 198 4.52 -8.24 -11.58
CA ILE A 198 3.60 -7.63 -10.62
C ILE A 198 3.49 -8.49 -9.37
N SER A 199 3.37 -7.85 -8.20
CA SER A 199 3.04 -8.50 -6.92
C SER A 199 1.86 -7.84 -6.25
N ALA A 200 1.10 -8.65 -5.51
CA ALA A 200 0.03 -8.16 -4.65
C ALA A 200 -0.01 -8.94 -3.33
N TRP A 201 -0.25 -8.23 -2.23
CA TRP A 201 -0.58 -8.83 -0.95
C TRP A 201 -1.97 -8.37 -0.51
N VAL A 202 -2.85 -9.35 -0.24
CA VAL A 202 -4.25 -9.12 0.13
C VAL A 202 -4.68 -9.97 1.31
N TYR A 203 -5.69 -9.53 2.06
CA TYR A 203 -6.32 -10.33 3.10
C TYR A 203 -7.02 -11.55 2.48
N GLY A 204 -6.73 -12.75 3.00
CA GLY A 204 -7.37 -13.99 2.60
C GLY A 204 -8.77 -14.12 3.19
N ALA A 205 -9.71 -14.75 2.47
CA ALA A 205 -11.00 -15.11 3.03
C ALA A 205 -10.86 -16.28 4.01
N GLU A 206 -10.01 -17.23 3.65
CA GLU A 206 -9.77 -18.44 4.43
C GLU A 206 -9.12 -18.09 5.77
N ASN A 207 -9.57 -18.77 6.83
CA ASN A 207 -9.14 -18.58 8.21
C ASN A 207 -9.46 -17.19 8.79
N ASN A 208 -10.13 -16.30 8.04
CA ASN A 208 -10.58 -14.98 8.49
C ASN A 208 -12.11 -14.89 8.63
N GLU A 209 -12.84 -16.00 8.55
CA GLU A 209 -14.30 -16.03 8.66
C GLU A 209 -14.81 -15.43 9.97
N TRP A 210 -14.01 -15.56 11.05
CA TRP A 210 -14.32 -14.96 12.34
C TRP A 210 -14.25 -13.41 12.29
N ILE A 211 -13.34 -12.84 11.50
CA ILE A 211 -13.24 -11.38 11.31
C ILE A 211 -14.46 -10.91 10.52
N THR A 212 -14.79 -11.56 9.41
CA THR A 212 -15.94 -11.19 8.59
C THR A 212 -17.25 -11.34 9.35
N ARG A 213 -17.34 -12.32 10.25
CA ARG A 213 -18.56 -12.60 11.04
C ARG A 213 -18.73 -11.71 12.26
N TYR A 214 -17.64 -11.35 12.95
CA TYR A 214 -17.73 -10.67 14.26
C TYR A 214 -17.09 -9.29 14.27
N VAL A 215 -16.00 -9.07 13.55
CA VAL A 215 -15.28 -7.78 13.56
C VAL A 215 -15.87 -6.82 12.52
N ASN A 216 -16.09 -7.27 11.29
CA ASN A 216 -16.60 -6.44 10.22
C ASN A 216 -17.95 -5.75 10.56
N PRO A 217 -18.96 -6.44 11.11
CA PRO A 217 -20.22 -5.77 11.46
C PRO A 217 -20.04 -4.65 12.48
N VAL A 218 -19.14 -4.82 13.46
CA VAL A 218 -18.81 -3.77 14.44
C VAL A 218 -18.06 -2.63 13.78
N ARG A 219 -17.12 -2.94 12.91
CA ARG A 219 -16.34 -1.94 12.16
C ARG A 219 -17.25 -1.09 11.27
N GLU A 220 -18.02 -1.70 10.40
CA GLU A 220 -18.87 -1.02 9.42
C GLU A 220 -20.02 -0.23 10.07
N SER A 221 -20.58 -0.76 11.17
CA SER A 221 -21.71 -0.11 11.85
C SER A 221 -21.29 0.97 12.83
N PHE A 222 -20.10 0.87 13.42
CA PHE A 222 -19.72 1.69 14.56
C PHE A 222 -18.30 2.26 14.48
N THR A 223 -17.24 1.43 14.45
CA THR A 223 -15.88 1.96 14.69
C THR A 223 -15.32 2.79 13.54
N SER A 224 -15.67 2.48 12.29
CA SER A 224 -15.27 3.30 11.13
C SER A 224 -15.90 4.70 11.14
N LYS A 225 -17.01 4.89 11.87
CA LYS A 225 -17.72 6.17 11.98
C LYS A 225 -17.27 7.02 13.18
N ILE A 226 -16.41 6.48 14.04
CA ILE A 226 -15.85 7.23 15.17
C ILE A 226 -14.70 8.11 14.65
N SER A 227 -14.63 9.35 15.14
CA SER A 227 -13.48 10.22 14.77
C SER A 227 -12.16 9.55 15.15
N GLN A 228 -11.16 9.64 14.25
CA GLN A 228 -9.88 8.97 14.38
C GLN A 228 -9.17 9.23 15.73
N PRO A 229 -9.15 10.46 16.31
CA PRO A 229 -8.52 10.68 17.61
C PRO A 229 -9.20 9.92 18.75
N VAL A 230 -10.55 9.79 18.71
CA VAL A 230 -11.29 9.03 19.72
C VAL A 230 -11.06 7.53 19.53
N LEU A 231 -11.14 7.03 18.30
CA LEU A 231 -10.89 5.63 17.97
C LEU A 231 -9.45 5.23 18.37
N TYR A 232 -8.47 6.11 18.18
CA TYR A 232 -7.09 5.89 18.60
C TYR A 232 -6.95 5.66 20.11
N GLN A 233 -7.74 6.34 20.95
CA GLN A 233 -7.73 6.09 22.39
C GLN A 233 -8.47 4.79 22.74
N LEU A 234 -9.64 4.56 22.14
CA LEU A 234 -10.46 3.36 22.40
C LEU A 234 -9.75 2.08 21.95
N SER A 235 -9.02 2.10 20.84
CA SER A 235 -8.28 0.96 20.31
C SER A 235 -7.11 0.49 21.20
N LYS A 236 -6.68 1.31 22.16
CA LYS A 236 -5.64 0.90 23.13
C LYS A 236 -6.11 -0.25 24.02
N LEU A 237 -7.40 -0.36 24.32
CA LEU A 237 -7.92 -1.43 25.17
C LEU A 237 -7.83 -2.81 24.49
N PRO A 238 -8.40 -3.04 23.29
CA PRO A 238 -8.17 -4.29 22.58
C PRO A 238 -6.70 -4.54 22.25
N THR A 239 -5.90 -3.49 22.01
CA THR A 239 -4.45 -3.64 21.83
C THR A 239 -3.78 -4.20 23.09
N LEU A 240 -4.15 -3.75 24.29
CA LEU A 240 -3.58 -4.27 25.54
C LEU A 240 -3.86 -5.77 25.68
N SER A 241 -5.10 -6.19 25.41
CA SER A 241 -5.46 -7.61 25.41
C SER A 241 -4.64 -8.41 24.41
N LEU A 242 -4.54 -7.93 23.17
CA LEU A 242 -3.76 -8.56 22.11
C LEU A 242 -2.27 -8.65 22.48
N PHE A 243 -1.70 -7.54 22.98
CA PHE A 243 -0.29 -7.47 23.36
C PHE A 243 0.07 -8.46 24.47
N LEU A 244 -0.72 -8.50 25.54
CA LEU A 244 -0.51 -9.44 26.63
C LEU A 244 -0.66 -10.89 26.15
N THR A 245 -1.69 -11.18 25.37
CA THR A 245 -1.94 -12.52 24.83
C THR A 245 -0.80 -12.97 23.91
N THR A 246 -0.36 -12.14 23.00
CA THR A 246 0.74 -12.48 22.08
C THR A 246 2.06 -12.66 22.81
N LYS A 247 2.39 -11.82 23.80
CA LYS A 247 3.64 -11.86 24.55
C LYS A 247 3.68 -12.98 25.60
N LEU A 248 2.59 -13.22 26.31
CA LEU A 248 2.57 -14.13 27.45
C LEU A 248 2.08 -15.55 27.10
N VAL A 249 1.35 -15.72 26.00
CA VAL A 249 0.81 -17.02 25.59
C VAL A 249 1.46 -17.49 24.29
N TYR A 250 1.27 -16.78 23.19
CA TYR A 250 1.68 -17.26 21.87
C TYR A 250 3.18 -17.36 21.69
N ARG A 251 3.94 -16.33 22.07
CA ARG A 251 5.41 -16.35 21.97
C ARG A 251 6.04 -17.47 22.82
N PRO A 252 5.74 -17.60 24.11
CA PRO A 252 6.28 -18.68 24.93
C PRO A 252 5.86 -20.07 24.43
N ALA A 253 4.59 -20.26 24.03
CA ALA A 253 4.10 -21.53 23.53
C ALA A 253 4.84 -21.97 22.25
N ASN A 254 5.12 -21.05 21.33
CA ASN A 254 5.85 -21.35 20.09
C ASN A 254 7.34 -21.65 20.31
N VAL A 255 7.94 -21.14 21.41
CA VAL A 255 9.31 -21.45 21.80
C VAL A 255 9.39 -22.78 22.56
N ALA A 256 8.52 -23.00 23.54
CA ALA A 256 8.62 -24.12 24.47
C ALA A 256 7.90 -25.40 23.98
N ALA A 257 6.80 -25.25 23.22
CA ALA A 257 5.92 -26.39 22.88
C ALA A 257 5.24 -26.19 21.50
N LYS A 258 6.02 -26.07 20.44
CA LYS A 258 5.55 -25.82 19.07
C LYS A 258 4.41 -26.74 18.60
N PRO A 259 4.39 -28.07 18.89
CA PRO A 259 3.27 -28.94 18.52
C PRO A 259 1.94 -28.56 19.18
N ILE A 260 2.01 -28.01 20.42
CA ILE A 260 0.82 -27.53 21.13
C ILE A 260 0.44 -26.14 20.60
N ALA A 261 1.41 -25.27 20.38
CA ALA A 261 1.20 -23.94 19.83
C ALA A 261 0.50 -23.97 18.47
N ASN A 262 0.83 -24.92 17.60
CA ASN A 262 0.20 -25.08 16.28
C ASN A 262 -1.31 -25.40 16.35
N LYS A 263 -1.84 -25.81 17.52
CA LYS A 263 -3.27 -26.04 17.77
C LYS A 263 -3.98 -24.79 18.31
N LEU A 264 -3.23 -23.76 18.70
CA LEU A 264 -3.82 -22.50 19.17
C LEU A 264 -4.53 -21.79 18.01
N PHE A 265 -5.63 -21.14 18.36
CA PHE A 265 -6.39 -20.33 17.43
C PHE A 265 -5.49 -19.27 16.78
N TYR A 266 -5.49 -19.19 15.46
CA TYR A 266 -4.82 -18.15 14.67
C TYR A 266 -3.30 -18.02 14.98
N ASN A 267 -2.65 -19.16 15.31
CA ASN A 267 -1.31 -19.21 15.90
C ASN A 267 -0.25 -18.48 15.08
N ASP A 268 -0.18 -18.73 13.77
CA ASP A 268 0.92 -18.23 12.95
C ASP A 268 0.90 -16.69 12.91
N TYR A 269 -0.28 -16.10 12.73
CA TYR A 269 -0.46 -14.67 12.74
C TYR A 269 -0.22 -14.06 14.13
N LEU A 270 -0.81 -14.59 15.19
CA LEU A 270 -0.66 -14.05 16.55
C LEU A 270 0.76 -14.22 17.10
N ASN A 271 1.44 -15.31 16.75
CA ASN A 271 2.86 -15.47 17.06
C ASN A 271 3.71 -14.45 16.30
N HIS A 272 3.41 -14.19 15.02
CA HIS A 272 4.07 -13.14 14.22
C HIS A 272 3.85 -11.77 14.85
N LEU A 273 2.60 -11.40 15.19
CA LEU A 273 2.29 -10.14 15.89
C LEU A 273 3.05 -10.00 17.20
N GLY A 274 3.21 -11.10 17.94
CA GLY A 274 4.00 -11.14 19.17
C GLY A 274 5.48 -10.76 18.99
N THR A 275 6.02 -10.70 17.78
CA THR A 275 7.37 -10.20 17.53
C THR A 275 7.46 -8.69 17.61
N PHE A 276 6.37 -7.97 17.35
CA PHE A 276 6.31 -6.51 17.35
C PHE A 276 6.12 -5.91 18.74
N GLY A 277 6.49 -4.63 18.88
CA GLY A 277 6.24 -3.83 20.07
C GLY A 277 4.79 -3.37 20.18
N TRP A 278 4.48 -2.72 21.31
CA TRP A 278 3.15 -2.16 21.60
C TRP A 278 2.61 -1.27 20.46
N ARG A 279 3.45 -0.37 19.97
CA ARG A 279 3.02 0.65 19.00
C ARG A 279 2.61 0.04 17.66
N GLU A 280 3.34 -0.97 17.19
CA GLU A 280 3.00 -1.64 15.94
C GLU A 280 1.74 -2.50 16.10
N GLN A 281 1.60 -3.21 17.23
CA GLN A 281 0.36 -3.93 17.48
C GLN A 281 -0.84 -2.97 17.61
N HIS A 282 -0.64 -1.77 18.17
CA HIS A 282 -1.67 -0.73 18.22
C HIS A 282 -2.01 -0.20 16.83
N ASN A 283 -1.02 0.03 15.98
CA ASN A 283 -1.21 0.42 14.57
C ASN A 283 -2.07 -0.62 13.83
N ILE A 284 -1.76 -1.91 14.00
CA ILE A 284 -2.49 -3.01 13.36
C ILE A 284 -3.94 -3.10 13.88
N VAL A 285 -4.15 -2.97 15.18
CA VAL A 285 -5.52 -2.95 15.77
C VAL A 285 -6.31 -1.75 15.29
N PHE A 286 -5.69 -0.58 15.23
CA PHE A 286 -6.32 0.63 14.73
C PHE A 286 -6.73 0.48 13.25
N ASP A 287 -5.83 -0.05 12.42
CA ASP A 287 -6.05 -0.36 11.01
C ASP A 287 -7.31 -1.22 10.80
N HIS A 288 -7.43 -2.31 11.55
CA HIS A 288 -8.60 -3.18 11.49
C HIS A 288 -9.91 -2.52 11.93
N LEU A 289 -9.87 -1.45 12.72
CA LEU A 289 -11.04 -0.77 13.25
C LEU A 289 -11.45 0.48 12.45
N VAL A 290 -10.49 1.14 11.80
CA VAL A 290 -10.69 2.43 11.12
C VAL A 290 -11.14 2.27 9.67
N ALA A 291 -10.78 1.18 9.00
CA ALA A 291 -11.05 0.97 7.59
C ALA A 291 -12.56 0.88 7.33
N PRO A 292 -13.17 1.77 6.51
CA PRO A 292 -14.60 1.68 6.20
C PRO A 292 -14.91 0.43 5.37
N THR A 293 -13.98 0.02 4.51
CA THR A 293 -14.11 -1.15 3.63
C THR A 293 -12.87 -2.05 3.77
N ALA A 294 -13.09 -3.35 3.87
CA ALA A 294 -12.04 -4.36 3.68
C ALA A 294 -12.66 -5.64 3.14
N PHE A 295 -12.24 -6.02 1.95
CA PHE A 295 -12.59 -7.29 1.34
C PHE A 295 -11.62 -8.37 1.78
N TYR A 296 -12.13 -9.59 1.94
CA TYR A 296 -11.34 -10.79 2.18
C TYR A 296 -11.43 -11.64 0.93
N ILE A 297 -10.30 -11.85 0.27
CA ILE A 297 -10.22 -12.42 -1.07
C ILE A 297 -9.92 -13.91 -0.95
N SER A 298 -10.76 -14.77 -1.52
CA SER A 298 -10.50 -16.20 -1.58
C SER A 298 -9.32 -16.52 -2.52
N LYS A 299 -8.68 -17.67 -2.33
CA LYS A 299 -7.62 -18.11 -3.22
C LYS A 299 -8.11 -18.17 -4.66
N ASP A 300 -9.28 -18.79 -4.87
CA ASP A 300 -9.87 -18.96 -6.19
C ASP A 300 -10.15 -17.62 -6.88
N ASP A 301 -10.70 -16.64 -6.13
CA ASP A 301 -10.89 -15.29 -6.68
C ASP A 301 -9.55 -14.63 -7.00
N PHE A 302 -8.56 -14.77 -6.13
CA PHE A 302 -7.24 -14.16 -6.34
C PHE A 302 -6.53 -14.75 -7.57
N GLU A 303 -6.68 -16.06 -7.82
CA GLU A 303 -6.18 -16.73 -9.02
C GLU A 303 -6.77 -16.10 -10.30
N THR A 304 -8.06 -15.77 -10.30
CA THR A 304 -8.70 -15.14 -11.47
C THR A 304 -8.12 -13.76 -11.82
N TRP A 305 -7.48 -13.07 -10.90
CA TRP A 305 -6.87 -11.76 -11.18
C TRP A 305 -5.66 -11.91 -12.12
N TRP A 306 -4.91 -13.00 -11.94
CA TRP A 306 -3.72 -13.33 -12.72
C TRP A 306 -4.09 -13.83 -14.11
N ASP A 307 -5.17 -14.59 -14.22
CA ASP A 307 -5.73 -15.04 -15.49
C ASP A 307 -6.18 -13.86 -16.35
N ASP A 308 -6.87 -12.87 -15.76
CA ASP A 308 -7.38 -11.71 -16.48
C ASP A 308 -6.28 -10.84 -17.09
N ILE A 309 -5.14 -10.72 -16.42
CA ILE A 309 -3.98 -10.00 -16.93
C ILE A 309 -3.06 -10.87 -17.80
N LYS A 310 -3.40 -12.16 -17.97
CA LYS A 310 -2.63 -13.16 -18.70
C LYS A 310 -1.18 -13.23 -18.21
N ALA A 311 -1.02 -13.32 -16.89
CA ALA A 311 0.29 -13.46 -16.30
C ALA A 311 0.82 -14.89 -16.50
N ASP A 312 2.12 -14.97 -16.76
CA ASP A 312 2.90 -16.20 -16.77
C ASP A 312 3.64 -16.38 -15.45
N ASP A 313 4.11 -17.58 -15.14
CA ASP A 313 4.94 -17.90 -13.99
C ASP A 313 4.33 -17.39 -12.65
N VAL A 314 3.02 -17.62 -12.48
CA VAL A 314 2.28 -17.12 -11.31
C VAL A 314 2.57 -17.97 -10.08
N GLU A 315 3.02 -17.31 -9.01
CA GLU A 315 3.18 -17.91 -7.69
C GLU A 315 2.19 -17.28 -6.71
N ILE A 316 1.35 -18.10 -6.05
CA ILE A 316 0.44 -17.67 -4.99
C ILE A 316 0.81 -18.39 -3.70
N ILE A 317 1.21 -17.60 -2.69
CA ILE A 317 1.74 -18.10 -1.42
C ILE A 317 0.79 -17.74 -0.28
N TRP A 318 0.45 -18.74 0.56
CA TRP A 318 -0.34 -18.54 1.77
C TRP A 318 0.55 -17.97 2.89
N HIS A 319 0.40 -16.70 3.20
CA HIS A 319 1.23 -16.00 4.18
C HIS A 319 0.55 -15.93 5.55
N ASN A 320 1.26 -16.34 6.61
CA ASN A 320 0.79 -16.36 8.00
C ASN A 320 -0.59 -17.03 8.20
N ARG A 321 -1.02 -17.84 7.26
CA ARG A 321 -2.32 -18.52 7.23
C ARG A 321 -3.52 -17.58 7.36
N ASN A 322 -3.42 -16.35 6.82
CA ASN A 322 -4.50 -15.35 6.85
C ASN A 322 -4.51 -14.39 5.65
N SER A 323 -3.55 -14.51 4.75
CA SER A 323 -3.39 -13.59 3.63
C SER A 323 -2.72 -14.26 2.43
N TRP A 324 -2.90 -13.70 1.25
CA TRP A 324 -2.33 -14.18 0.01
C TRP A 324 -1.28 -13.21 -0.51
N CYS A 325 -0.09 -13.74 -0.79
CA CYS A 325 0.92 -13.09 -1.60
C CYS A 325 0.85 -13.66 -3.01
N GLY A 326 0.85 -12.81 -4.01
CA GLY A 326 0.92 -13.22 -5.39
C GLY A 326 2.05 -12.53 -6.13
N PHE A 327 2.72 -13.23 -7.00
CA PHE A 327 3.77 -12.76 -7.89
C PHE A 327 3.59 -13.39 -9.25
N GLY A 328 3.78 -12.62 -10.35
CA GLY A 328 3.66 -13.14 -11.70
C GLY A 328 4.29 -12.21 -12.73
N ARG A 329 4.54 -12.74 -13.92
CA ARG A 329 5.15 -12.07 -15.06
C ARG A 329 4.11 -11.75 -16.11
N LEU A 330 4.15 -10.54 -16.68
CA LEU A 330 3.24 -10.15 -17.78
C LEU A 330 3.76 -10.65 -19.14
N GLY A 331 2.92 -11.41 -19.83
CA GLY A 331 3.20 -12.00 -21.14
C GLY A 331 3.33 -10.99 -22.31
#